data_0ffdbb6c6ccee2d0415e6de3eabc297b
#
_entry.id   0ffdbb6c6ccee2d0415e6de3eabc297b
#
_cell.length_a   1.000
_cell.length_b   1.000
_cell.length_c   1.000
_cell.angle_alpha   90.00
_cell.angle_beta   90.00
_cell.angle_gamma   90.00
#
_symmetry.space_group_name_H-M   'P 1'
#
loop_
_entity.id
_entity.type
_entity.pdbx_description
1 polymer ?
#
loop_
_entity_poly.entity_id
_entity_poly.type
_entity_poly.pdbx_seq_one_letter_code
_entity_poly.pdbx_strand_id
1 'polypeptide(L)'
;KKVGNLHQMKSKIALAFEKCKRETRPALITYTVAGDNTKINSLKILNKISEHADILELGFPHNTPIADGGQIQGSSYRALKNGLKLKDVFEIVKKFKKNYPHKPIILMGYYNLIYQSGENNFLQNCKKTGVDGLIIVDLPYPENKKFAKKCKMKSINFIQLLSPTTTKERIKRIVQDSHDMIYYISMLSTTGGKLKVAPKN
;
A
#
# COMPACT_ATOMS: atom_id res chain seq x y z
N LYS A 1 -25.28 -33.72 -1.99
CA LYS A 1 -24.35 -33.08 -2.95
C LYS A 1 -23.40 -32.21 -2.15
N LYS A 2 -22.14 -32.63 -2.00
CA LYS A 2 -21.07 -31.86 -1.37
C LYS A 2 -20.74 -30.69 -2.29
N VAL A 3 -21.04 -29.46 -1.86
CA VAL A 3 -20.54 -28.24 -2.49
C VAL A 3 -19.03 -28.21 -2.21
N GLY A 4 -18.23 -28.36 -3.25
CA GLY A 4 -16.79 -28.36 -3.17
C GLY A 4 -16.30 -27.06 -2.56
N ASN A 5 -15.50 -27.16 -1.50
CA ASN A 5 -14.70 -26.06 -0.97
C ASN A 5 -13.77 -25.58 -2.08
N LEU A 6 -14.16 -24.49 -2.74
CA LEU A 6 -13.24 -23.66 -3.52
C LEU A 6 -12.20 -23.15 -2.50
N HIS A 7 -11.04 -23.76 -2.45
CA HIS A 7 -9.89 -23.24 -1.75
C HIS A 7 -9.63 -21.84 -2.29
N GLN A 8 -10.09 -20.83 -1.57
CA GLN A 8 -9.81 -19.44 -1.90
C GLN A 8 -8.30 -19.26 -1.80
N MET A 9 -7.62 -19.11 -2.94
CA MET A 9 -6.16 -18.95 -2.97
C MET A 9 -5.78 -17.76 -2.10
N LYS A 10 -4.88 -18.00 -1.13
CA LYS A 10 -4.39 -16.94 -0.25
C LYS A 10 -3.73 -15.83 -1.06
N SER A 11 -3.90 -14.60 -0.62
CA SER A 11 -3.24 -13.46 -1.23
C SER A 11 -1.72 -13.53 -1.06
N LYS A 12 -0.97 -12.85 -1.92
CA LYS A 12 0.49 -12.78 -1.78
C LYS A 12 0.93 -12.08 -0.50
N ILE A 13 0.13 -11.11 -0.01
CA ILE A 13 0.36 -10.43 1.27
C ILE A 13 0.24 -11.44 2.41
N ALA A 14 -0.84 -12.24 2.45
CA ALA A 14 -1.02 -13.30 3.46
C ALA A 14 0.11 -14.33 3.42
N LEU A 15 0.52 -14.76 2.22
CA LEU A 15 1.62 -15.72 2.05
C LEU A 15 2.96 -15.16 2.55
N ALA A 16 3.24 -13.87 2.36
CA ALA A 16 4.43 -13.20 2.88
C ALA A 16 4.45 -13.23 4.41
N PHE A 17 3.33 -12.86 5.07
CA PHE A 17 3.23 -12.93 6.53
C PHE A 17 3.34 -14.36 7.07
N GLU A 18 2.72 -15.33 6.41
CA GLU A 18 2.83 -16.74 6.81
C GLU A 18 4.28 -17.27 6.71
N LYS A 19 5.01 -16.86 5.66
CA LYS A 19 6.44 -17.17 5.54
C LYS A 19 7.20 -16.60 6.73
N CYS A 20 7.06 -15.32 7.05
CA CYS A 20 7.74 -14.68 8.16
C CYS A 20 7.38 -15.32 9.51
N LYS A 21 6.10 -15.71 9.69
CA LYS A 21 5.66 -16.43 10.89
C LYS A 21 6.35 -17.78 11.04
N ARG A 22 6.48 -18.57 9.96
CA ARG A 22 7.24 -19.83 9.99
C ARG A 22 8.71 -19.63 10.30
N GLU A 23 9.29 -18.52 9.85
CA GLU A 23 10.67 -18.12 10.12
C GLU A 23 10.85 -17.45 11.50
N THR A 24 9.79 -17.34 12.30
CA THR A 24 9.78 -16.76 13.65
C THR A 24 10.37 -15.33 13.68
N ARG A 25 10.07 -14.53 12.66
CA ARG A 25 10.52 -13.14 12.53
C ARG A 25 9.38 -12.21 12.05
N PRO A 26 9.49 -10.90 12.33
CA PRO A 26 8.58 -9.91 11.73
C PRO A 26 8.80 -9.80 10.22
N ALA A 27 7.75 -9.38 9.50
CA ALA A 27 7.87 -9.02 8.10
C ALA A 27 8.51 -7.63 7.95
N LEU A 28 9.47 -7.50 7.03
CA LEU A 28 10.02 -6.22 6.64
C LEU A 28 9.21 -5.64 5.48
N ILE A 29 8.59 -4.49 5.74
CA ILE A 29 7.84 -3.73 4.75
C ILE A 29 8.60 -2.43 4.47
N THR A 30 8.88 -2.15 3.20
CA THR A 30 9.66 -0.97 2.80
C THR A 30 8.84 -0.06 1.91
N TYR A 31 8.98 1.25 2.12
CA TYR A 31 8.32 2.29 1.34
C TYR A 31 9.30 3.05 0.46
N THR A 32 8.93 3.29 -0.81
CA THR A 32 9.63 4.18 -1.72
C THR A 32 8.64 4.97 -2.57
N VAL A 33 9.02 6.15 -3.04
CA VAL A 33 8.20 6.96 -3.96
C VAL A 33 8.49 6.56 -5.39
N ALA A 34 7.43 6.28 -6.17
CA ALA A 34 7.55 5.96 -7.58
C ALA A 34 8.17 7.12 -8.36
N GLY A 35 9.18 6.81 -9.17
CA GLY A 35 9.81 7.79 -10.05
C GLY A 35 10.66 8.85 -9.37
N ASP A 36 10.96 8.71 -8.08
CA ASP A 36 11.94 9.58 -7.44
C ASP A 36 13.24 9.54 -8.24
N ASN A 37 13.70 10.72 -8.65
CA ASN A 37 14.80 10.93 -9.60
C ASN A 37 14.44 10.49 -11.04
N THR A 38 14.30 9.19 -11.31
CA THR A 38 13.87 8.67 -12.61
C THR A 38 13.06 7.37 -12.47
N LYS A 39 12.26 7.02 -13.49
CA LYS A 39 11.54 5.73 -13.54
C LYS A 39 12.50 4.54 -13.51
N ILE A 40 13.64 4.65 -14.17
CA ILE A 40 14.66 3.59 -14.21
C ILE A 40 15.28 3.38 -12.84
N ASN A 41 15.64 4.45 -12.14
CA ASN A 41 16.19 4.36 -10.78
C ASN A 41 15.15 3.81 -9.80
N SER A 42 13.90 4.24 -9.89
CA SER A 42 12.80 3.71 -9.07
C SER A 42 12.70 2.18 -9.22
N LEU A 43 12.75 1.67 -10.45
CA LEU A 43 12.71 0.23 -10.70
C LEU A 43 13.97 -0.49 -10.15
N LYS A 44 15.16 0.09 -10.32
CA LYS A 44 16.41 -0.47 -9.76
C LYS A 44 16.35 -0.56 -8.24
N ILE A 45 15.85 0.50 -7.59
CA ILE A 45 15.67 0.54 -6.14
C ILE A 45 14.68 -0.55 -5.69
N LEU A 46 13.51 -0.66 -6.32
CA LEU A 46 12.54 -1.70 -6.01
C LEU A 46 13.12 -3.11 -6.15
N ASN A 47 13.84 -3.37 -7.24
CA ASN A 47 14.48 -4.67 -7.46
C ASN A 47 15.49 -4.98 -6.35
N LYS A 48 16.35 -3.99 -5.99
CA LYS A 48 17.37 -4.20 -4.95
C LYS A 48 16.77 -4.38 -3.56
N ILE A 49 15.79 -3.57 -3.19
CA ILE A 49 15.11 -3.69 -1.89
C ILE A 49 14.34 -5.01 -1.78
N SER A 50 13.78 -5.52 -2.87
CA SER A 50 13.00 -6.77 -2.88
C SER A 50 13.80 -8.00 -2.49
N GLU A 51 15.12 -7.95 -2.56
CA GLU A 51 16.00 -9.03 -2.08
C GLU A 51 15.87 -9.22 -0.56
N HIS A 52 15.54 -8.16 0.18
CA HIS A 52 15.50 -8.15 1.64
C HIS A 52 14.08 -7.93 2.20
N ALA A 53 13.24 -7.13 1.53
CA ALA A 53 11.90 -6.84 1.99
C ALA A 53 10.92 -7.99 1.68
N ASP A 54 9.98 -8.23 2.58
CA ASP A 54 8.91 -9.21 2.41
C ASP A 54 7.74 -8.63 1.60
N ILE A 55 7.44 -7.36 1.82
CA ILE A 55 6.37 -6.60 1.14
C ILE A 55 6.94 -5.24 0.74
N LEU A 56 6.58 -4.77 -0.45
CA LEU A 56 6.98 -3.45 -0.94
C LEU A 56 5.78 -2.50 -0.93
N GLU A 57 5.99 -1.28 -0.45
CA GLU A 57 5.06 -0.18 -0.60
C GLU A 57 5.65 0.84 -1.59
N LEU A 58 4.87 1.16 -2.61
CA LEU A 58 5.24 2.12 -3.64
C LEU A 58 4.26 3.30 -3.61
N GLY A 59 4.76 4.47 -3.21
CA GLY A 59 4.00 5.71 -3.22
C GLY A 59 3.77 6.21 -4.63
N PHE A 60 2.52 6.52 -5.01
CA PHE A 60 2.23 7.31 -6.20
C PHE A 60 2.18 8.79 -5.81
N PRO A 61 3.09 9.64 -6.37
CA PRO A 61 3.31 10.98 -5.87
C PRO A 61 2.10 11.89 -6.08
N HIS A 62 1.91 12.82 -5.13
CA HIS A 62 0.87 13.83 -5.11
C HIS A 62 1.47 15.22 -4.87
N ASN A 63 0.86 16.28 -5.44
CA ASN A 63 1.38 17.67 -5.32
C ASN A 63 1.22 18.25 -3.91
N THR A 64 0.25 17.72 -3.14
CA THR A 64 -0.07 18.20 -1.79
C THR A 64 -0.11 17.03 -0.80
N PRO A 65 1.05 16.40 -0.52
CA PRO A 65 1.12 15.20 0.32
C PRO A 65 1.11 15.59 1.82
N ILE A 66 -0.03 16.05 2.32
CA ILE A 66 -0.20 16.62 3.66
C ILE A 66 0.11 15.67 4.82
N ALA A 67 0.02 14.35 4.59
CA ALA A 67 0.33 13.33 5.59
C ALA A 67 1.82 12.94 5.60
N ASP A 68 2.59 13.38 4.61
CA ASP A 68 3.97 12.96 4.41
C ASP A 68 4.97 13.91 5.07
N GLY A 69 6.08 13.39 5.58
CA GLY A 69 7.20 14.19 6.07
C GLY A 69 8.07 14.74 4.94
N GLY A 70 8.97 15.68 5.28
CA GLY A 70 9.76 16.44 4.31
C GLY A 70 10.56 15.60 3.31
N GLN A 71 11.08 14.43 3.73
CA GLN A 71 11.83 13.53 2.83
C GLN A 71 10.93 12.94 1.74
N ILE A 72 9.73 12.49 2.11
CA ILE A 72 8.76 11.90 1.18
C ILE A 72 8.17 13.00 0.28
N GLN A 73 7.88 14.19 0.85
CA GLN A 73 7.46 15.36 0.08
C GLN A 73 8.51 15.74 -0.97
N GLY A 74 9.79 15.75 -0.59
CA GLY A 74 10.91 16.00 -1.50
C GLY A 74 11.00 14.97 -2.62
N SER A 75 10.84 13.69 -2.30
CA SER A 75 10.82 12.61 -3.29
C SER A 75 9.65 12.74 -4.26
N SER A 76 8.44 13.03 -3.76
CA SER A 76 7.25 13.28 -4.58
C SER A 76 7.44 14.49 -5.51
N TYR A 77 8.00 15.58 -4.98
CA TYR A 77 8.30 16.78 -5.76
C TYR A 77 9.27 16.47 -6.91
N ARG A 78 10.39 15.76 -6.64
CA ARG A 78 11.34 15.37 -7.70
C ARG A 78 10.70 14.52 -8.77
N ALA A 79 9.87 13.55 -8.38
CA ALA A 79 9.17 12.67 -9.31
C ALA A 79 8.22 13.47 -10.22
N LEU A 80 7.39 14.34 -9.64
CA LEU A 80 6.44 15.17 -10.39
C LEU A 80 7.12 16.20 -11.27
N LYS A 81 8.20 16.86 -10.79
CA LYS A 81 9.01 17.79 -11.57
C LYS A 81 9.61 17.10 -12.81
N ASN A 82 9.97 15.82 -12.70
CA ASN A 82 10.45 15.01 -13.82
C ASN A 82 9.31 14.44 -14.69
N GLY A 83 8.08 14.92 -14.52
CA GLY A 83 6.95 14.59 -15.39
C GLY A 83 6.32 13.22 -15.12
N LEU A 84 6.54 12.61 -13.95
CA LEU A 84 5.92 11.33 -13.61
C LEU A 84 4.39 11.45 -13.62
N LYS A 85 3.74 10.51 -14.28
CA LYS A 85 2.29 10.38 -14.35
C LYS A 85 1.84 9.06 -13.72
N LEU A 86 0.58 8.95 -13.34
CA LEU A 86 0.02 7.72 -12.75
C LEU A 86 0.24 6.49 -13.63
N LYS A 87 0.17 6.63 -14.96
CA LYS A 87 0.47 5.54 -15.91
C LYS A 87 1.89 4.99 -15.76
N ASP A 88 2.85 5.86 -15.42
CA ASP A 88 4.26 5.47 -15.24
C ASP A 88 4.44 4.64 -13.97
N VAL A 89 3.65 4.91 -12.93
CA VAL A 89 3.62 4.07 -11.71
C VAL A 89 3.21 2.66 -12.06
N PHE A 90 2.15 2.49 -12.86
CA PHE A 90 1.71 1.16 -13.32
C PHE A 90 2.75 0.46 -14.18
N GLU A 91 3.48 1.19 -15.02
CA GLU A 91 4.59 0.62 -15.82
C GLU A 91 5.73 0.12 -14.93
N ILE A 92 6.10 0.88 -13.88
CA ILE A 92 7.10 0.47 -12.88
C ILE A 92 6.67 -0.83 -12.22
N VAL A 93 5.42 -0.89 -11.73
CA VAL A 93 4.87 -2.10 -11.10
C VAL A 93 4.89 -3.28 -12.07
N LYS A 94 4.44 -3.09 -13.31
CA LYS A 94 4.41 -4.15 -14.33
C LYS A 94 5.80 -4.72 -14.61
N LYS A 95 6.80 -3.84 -14.76
CA LYS A 95 8.20 -4.25 -14.97
C LYS A 95 8.77 -4.97 -13.76
N PHE A 96 8.49 -4.46 -12.55
CA PHE A 96 8.88 -5.12 -11.31
C PHE A 96 8.27 -6.52 -11.20
N LYS A 97 6.97 -6.66 -11.41
CA LYS A 97 6.25 -7.94 -11.33
C LYS A 97 6.70 -8.98 -12.36
N LYS A 98 7.26 -8.54 -13.49
CA LYS A 98 7.86 -9.46 -14.47
C LYS A 98 9.06 -10.22 -13.87
N ASN A 99 9.87 -9.54 -13.04
CA ASN A 99 11.04 -10.12 -12.39
C ASN A 99 10.70 -10.81 -11.06
N TYR A 100 9.72 -10.28 -10.33
CA TYR A 100 9.33 -10.74 -8.98
C TYR A 100 7.81 -10.99 -8.89
N PRO A 101 7.27 -12.00 -9.60
CA PRO A 101 5.82 -12.22 -9.72
C PRO A 101 5.14 -12.54 -8.38
N HIS A 102 5.88 -13.13 -7.43
CA HIS A 102 5.35 -13.55 -6.13
C HIS A 102 5.55 -12.49 -5.03
N LYS A 103 6.39 -11.47 -5.23
CA LYS A 103 6.65 -10.43 -4.25
C LYS A 103 5.42 -9.50 -4.15
N PRO A 104 4.80 -9.35 -2.96
CA PRO A 104 3.68 -8.42 -2.80
C PRO A 104 4.12 -6.97 -3.03
N ILE A 105 3.31 -6.21 -3.75
CA ILE A 105 3.48 -4.77 -3.91
C ILE A 105 2.16 -4.05 -3.61
N ILE A 106 2.24 -3.05 -2.73
CA ILE A 106 1.12 -2.22 -2.28
C ILE A 106 1.35 -0.82 -2.85
N LEU A 107 0.34 -0.23 -3.48
CA LEU A 107 0.38 1.18 -3.84
C LEU A 107 -0.17 2.03 -2.69
N MET A 108 0.52 3.11 -2.36
CA MET A 108 0.14 4.05 -1.32
C MET A 108 0.02 5.46 -1.89
N GLY A 109 -1.06 6.16 -1.54
CA GLY A 109 -1.24 7.54 -1.99
C GLY A 109 -2.58 8.14 -1.59
N TYR A 110 -3.03 9.13 -2.38
CA TYR A 110 -4.19 9.96 -2.09
C TYR A 110 -5.34 9.67 -3.05
N TYR A 111 -6.56 9.73 -2.54
CA TYR A 111 -7.75 9.36 -3.28
C TYR A 111 -8.05 10.24 -4.49
N ASN A 112 -7.69 11.53 -4.43
CA ASN A 112 -7.96 12.46 -5.52
C ASN A 112 -7.44 11.99 -6.89
N LEU A 113 -6.23 11.40 -6.95
CA LEU A 113 -5.67 10.87 -8.20
C LEU A 113 -6.47 9.65 -8.71
N ILE A 114 -6.98 8.85 -7.80
CA ILE A 114 -7.85 7.71 -8.14
C ILE A 114 -9.18 8.20 -8.70
N TYR A 115 -9.76 9.19 -8.03
CA TYR A 115 -11.02 9.80 -8.46
C TYR A 115 -10.91 10.42 -9.85
N GLN A 116 -9.86 11.22 -10.09
CA GLN A 116 -9.60 11.85 -11.39
C GLN A 116 -9.39 10.84 -12.53
N SER A 117 -8.73 9.72 -12.25
CA SER A 117 -8.52 8.66 -13.26
C SER A 117 -9.74 7.77 -13.47
N GLY A 118 -10.75 7.89 -12.60
CA GLY A 118 -11.88 6.97 -12.50
C GLY A 118 -11.52 5.69 -11.75
N GLU A 119 -12.25 5.41 -10.64
CA GLU A 119 -11.97 4.26 -9.76
C GLU A 119 -11.87 2.92 -10.51
N ASN A 120 -12.80 2.68 -11.43
CA ASN A 120 -12.82 1.40 -12.18
C ASN A 120 -11.59 1.27 -13.09
N ASN A 121 -11.18 2.35 -13.76
CA ASN A 121 -10.01 2.37 -14.62
C ASN A 121 -8.73 2.18 -13.77
N PHE A 122 -8.62 2.87 -12.64
CA PHE A 122 -7.51 2.72 -11.71
C PHE A 122 -7.38 1.28 -11.22
N LEU A 123 -8.46 0.68 -10.71
CA LEU A 123 -8.46 -0.69 -10.21
C LEU A 123 -8.19 -1.72 -11.31
N GLN A 124 -8.63 -1.46 -12.55
CA GLN A 124 -8.32 -2.32 -13.68
C GLN A 124 -6.83 -2.30 -14.01
N ASN A 125 -6.19 -1.12 -13.95
CA ASN A 125 -4.74 -0.99 -14.13
C ASN A 125 -3.98 -1.66 -12.97
N CYS A 126 -4.42 -1.51 -11.72
CA CYS A 126 -3.86 -2.24 -10.58
C CYS A 126 -3.87 -3.76 -10.84
N LYS A 127 -5.02 -4.31 -11.24
CA LYS A 127 -5.15 -5.75 -11.53
C LYS A 127 -4.25 -6.20 -12.67
N LYS A 128 -4.23 -5.46 -13.78
CA LYS A 128 -3.42 -5.77 -14.98
C LYS A 128 -1.92 -5.76 -14.71
N THR A 129 -1.47 -4.92 -13.79
CA THR A 129 -0.04 -4.75 -13.47
C THR A 129 0.42 -5.58 -12.28
N GLY A 130 -0.51 -6.18 -11.55
CA GLY A 130 -0.21 -7.09 -10.46
C GLY A 130 -0.04 -6.39 -9.09
N VAL A 131 -0.71 -5.24 -8.88
CA VAL A 131 -0.83 -4.61 -7.56
C VAL A 131 -1.62 -5.54 -6.64
N ASP A 132 -1.08 -5.82 -5.45
CA ASP A 132 -1.69 -6.74 -4.48
C ASP A 132 -2.53 -6.02 -3.43
N GLY A 133 -2.21 -4.75 -3.13
CA GLY A 133 -2.94 -3.96 -2.13
C GLY A 133 -2.89 -2.46 -2.37
N LEU A 134 -3.77 -1.73 -1.66
CA LEU A 134 -3.86 -0.28 -1.70
C LEU A 134 -3.93 0.28 -0.27
N ILE A 135 -3.16 1.33 0.00
CA ILE A 135 -3.26 2.20 1.17
C ILE A 135 -3.63 3.59 0.67
N ILE A 136 -4.81 4.09 1.05
CA ILE A 136 -5.29 5.43 0.67
C ILE A 136 -5.41 6.26 1.93
N VAL A 137 -4.47 7.18 2.11
CA VAL A 137 -4.23 7.88 3.39
C VAL A 137 -5.33 8.88 3.76
N ASP A 138 -6.05 9.41 2.78
CA ASP A 138 -7.12 10.41 2.94
C ASP A 138 -8.53 9.84 2.74
N LEU A 139 -8.68 8.51 2.69
CA LEU A 139 -9.97 7.84 2.57
C LEU A 139 -10.22 6.91 3.77
N PRO A 140 -10.62 7.47 4.93
CA PRO A 140 -10.78 6.72 6.16
C PRO A 140 -12.05 5.86 6.17
N TYR A 141 -12.15 4.98 7.17
CA TYR A 141 -13.39 4.26 7.48
C TYR A 141 -14.41 5.18 8.19
N PRO A 142 -15.70 5.16 7.85
CA PRO A 142 -16.40 4.22 6.95
C PRO A 142 -16.52 4.68 5.49
N GLU A 143 -15.99 5.84 5.13
CA GLU A 143 -16.12 6.47 3.79
C GLU A 143 -15.53 5.57 2.71
N ASN A 144 -14.48 4.81 3.05
CA ASN A 144 -13.79 3.89 2.13
C ASN A 144 -14.59 2.62 1.78
N LYS A 145 -15.71 2.30 2.46
CA LYS A 145 -16.41 1.01 2.29
C LYS A 145 -16.78 0.68 0.84
N LYS A 146 -17.30 1.66 0.11
CA LYS A 146 -17.68 1.46 -1.30
C LYS A 146 -16.46 1.13 -2.17
N PHE A 147 -15.37 1.88 -1.98
CA PHE A 147 -14.14 1.67 -2.73
C PHE A 147 -13.46 0.35 -2.35
N ALA A 148 -13.37 0.04 -1.05
CA ALA A 148 -12.83 -1.22 -0.55
C ALA A 148 -13.57 -2.45 -1.13
N LYS A 149 -14.92 -2.37 -1.25
CA LYS A 149 -15.71 -3.41 -1.92
C LYS A 149 -15.31 -3.57 -3.39
N LYS A 150 -15.09 -2.48 -4.11
CA LYS A 150 -14.60 -2.52 -5.51
C LYS A 150 -13.21 -3.15 -5.60
N CYS A 151 -12.31 -2.82 -4.66
CA CYS A 151 -10.98 -3.45 -4.57
C CYS A 151 -11.09 -4.97 -4.40
N LYS A 152 -11.92 -5.42 -3.45
CA LYS A 152 -12.16 -6.84 -3.19
C LYS A 152 -12.66 -7.60 -4.43
N MET A 153 -13.57 -7.00 -5.21
CA MET A 153 -14.06 -7.58 -6.46
C MET A 153 -12.97 -7.74 -7.53
N LYS A 154 -11.87 -7.02 -7.41
CA LYS A 154 -10.69 -7.12 -8.29
C LYS A 154 -9.56 -7.94 -7.68
N SER A 155 -9.77 -8.55 -6.50
CA SER A 155 -8.76 -9.28 -5.73
C SER A 155 -7.58 -8.39 -5.32
N ILE A 156 -7.87 -7.12 -5.01
CA ILE A 156 -6.92 -6.14 -4.48
C ILE A 156 -7.28 -5.91 -3.01
N ASN A 157 -6.33 -6.04 -2.10
CA ASN A 157 -6.56 -5.79 -0.69
C ASN A 157 -6.61 -4.27 -0.42
N PHE A 158 -7.72 -3.77 0.09
CA PHE A 158 -7.78 -2.41 0.62
C PHE A 158 -7.34 -2.45 2.08
N ILE A 159 -6.15 -1.91 2.36
CA ILE A 159 -5.53 -1.96 3.69
C ILE A 159 -6.07 -0.82 4.54
N GLN A 160 -6.74 -1.18 5.63
CA GLN A 160 -7.32 -0.23 6.57
C GLN A 160 -6.26 0.39 7.47
N LEU A 161 -6.45 1.67 7.80
CA LEU A 161 -5.58 2.42 8.69
C LEU A 161 -6.18 2.51 10.09
N LEU A 162 -5.36 2.26 11.11
CA LEU A 162 -5.65 2.55 12.51
C LEU A 162 -4.66 3.58 13.04
N SER A 163 -5.11 4.40 13.98
CA SER A 163 -4.27 5.38 14.68
C SER A 163 -4.48 5.29 16.19
N PRO A 164 -3.61 5.89 17.01
CA PRO A 164 -3.79 5.93 18.47
C PRO A 164 -5.12 6.57 18.92
N THR A 165 -5.71 7.43 18.08
CA THR A 165 -6.97 8.11 18.34
C THR A 165 -8.22 7.33 17.88
N THR A 166 -8.03 6.14 17.26
CA THR A 166 -9.15 5.31 16.81
C THR A 166 -9.85 4.67 18.01
N THR A 167 -11.15 4.91 18.17
CA THR A 167 -11.93 4.35 19.30
C THR A 167 -12.04 2.82 19.22
N LYS A 168 -12.24 2.16 20.37
CA LYS A 168 -12.38 0.69 20.44
C LYS A 168 -13.52 0.17 19.57
N GLU A 169 -14.65 0.86 19.52
CA GLU A 169 -15.80 0.51 18.69
C GLU A 169 -15.47 0.59 17.20
N ARG A 170 -14.74 1.63 16.80
CA ARG A 170 -14.29 1.82 15.43
C ARG A 170 -13.26 0.77 15.03
N ILE A 171 -12.32 0.42 15.93
CA ILE A 171 -11.36 -0.67 15.71
C ILE A 171 -12.07 -1.98 15.41
N LYS A 172 -13.08 -2.37 16.23
CA LYS A 172 -13.84 -3.60 16.01
C LYS A 172 -14.46 -3.66 14.61
N ARG A 173 -15.08 -2.56 14.15
CA ARG A 173 -15.70 -2.48 12.82
C ARG A 173 -14.66 -2.55 11.70
N ILE A 174 -13.54 -1.83 11.85
CA ILE A 174 -12.44 -1.84 10.86
C ILE A 174 -11.85 -3.24 10.73
N VAL A 175 -11.61 -3.93 11.86
CA VAL A 175 -11.05 -5.29 11.87
C VAL A 175 -11.99 -6.28 11.18
N GLN A 176 -13.33 -6.17 11.40
CA GLN A 176 -14.30 -7.03 10.72
C GLN A 176 -14.30 -6.87 9.20
N ASP A 177 -14.04 -5.66 8.71
CA ASP A 177 -14.01 -5.35 7.28
C ASP A 177 -12.60 -5.52 6.65
N SER A 178 -11.59 -5.89 7.47
CA SER A 178 -10.19 -6.04 7.04
C SER A 178 -9.82 -7.50 6.79
N HIS A 179 -8.80 -7.71 5.95
CA HIS A 179 -8.18 -9.02 5.74
C HIS A 179 -6.70 -8.85 5.41
N ASP A 180 -5.91 -9.88 5.66
CA ASP A 180 -4.47 -9.98 5.43
C ASP A 180 -3.61 -9.00 6.24
N MET A 181 -3.89 -7.69 6.21
CA MET A 181 -3.07 -6.65 6.82
C MET A 181 -3.93 -5.48 7.29
N ILE A 182 -3.57 -4.92 8.45
CA ILE A 182 -4.02 -3.62 8.94
C ILE A 182 -2.77 -2.78 9.19
N TYR A 183 -2.81 -1.51 8.80
CA TYR A 183 -1.72 -0.58 9.00
C TYR A 183 -1.98 0.28 10.25
N TYR A 184 -1.15 0.15 11.28
CA TYR A 184 -1.24 0.97 12.48
C TYR A 184 -0.26 2.14 12.39
N ILE A 185 -0.80 3.36 12.41
CA ILE A 185 -0.01 4.60 12.44
C ILE A 185 0.38 4.85 13.89
N SER A 186 1.65 4.63 14.24
CA SER A 186 2.15 4.76 15.62
C SER A 186 2.36 6.20 16.08
N MET A 187 2.30 7.18 15.18
CA MET A 187 2.59 8.59 15.45
C MET A 187 1.48 9.52 14.97
N LEU A 188 1.18 10.55 15.75
CA LEU A 188 0.25 11.63 15.40
C LEU A 188 0.96 12.82 14.72
N SER A 189 2.09 12.58 14.07
CA SER A 189 2.87 13.58 13.35
C SER A 189 3.20 13.09 11.95
N THR A 190 3.66 13.99 11.09
CA THR A 190 4.16 13.63 9.76
C THR A 190 5.34 12.66 9.84
N THR A 191 5.54 11.86 8.81
CA THR A 191 6.63 10.87 8.69
C THR A 191 7.99 11.51 8.99
N GLY A 192 8.82 10.84 9.81
CA GLY A 192 10.14 11.35 10.22
C GLY A 192 10.15 12.22 11.48
N GLY A 193 8.99 12.40 12.15
CA GLY A 193 8.92 13.05 13.46
C GLY A 193 9.55 12.18 14.57
N LYS A 194 9.93 12.79 15.70
CA LYS A 194 10.45 12.06 16.87
C LYS A 194 9.31 11.29 17.56
N LEU A 195 9.50 10.01 17.79
CA LEU A 195 8.58 9.19 18.59
C LEU A 195 8.58 9.70 20.04
N LYS A 196 7.47 10.26 20.49
CA LYS A 196 7.27 10.49 21.92
C LYS A 196 6.81 9.16 22.52
N VAL A 197 7.72 8.45 23.20
CA VAL A 197 7.37 7.25 23.96
C VAL A 197 6.40 7.69 25.05
N ALA A 198 5.17 7.18 25.02
CA ALA A 198 4.24 7.38 26.12
C ALA A 198 4.87 6.79 27.41
N PRO A 199 4.72 7.44 28.58
CA PRO A 199 5.17 6.85 29.83
C PRO A 199 4.48 5.49 30.02
N LYS A 200 5.25 4.50 30.43
CA LYS A 200 4.70 3.20 30.84
C LYS A 200 3.83 3.45 32.06
N ASN A 201 2.51 3.33 31.91
CA ASN A 201 1.61 3.09 33.03
C ASN A 201 1.45 1.59 33.23
#